data_3595e91e1e771b1a4af5c50a3df897e9
#
_entry.id   3595e91e1e771b1a4af5c50a3df897e9
#
_cell.length_a   1.000
_cell.length_b   1.000
_cell.length_c   1.000
_cell.angle_alpha   90.00
_cell.angle_beta   90.00
_cell.angle_gamma   90.00
#
_symmetry.space_group_name_H-M   'P 1'
#
loop_
_entity.id
_entity.type
_entity.pdbx_description
1 polymer ?
#
loop_
_entity_poly.entity_id
_entity_poly.type
_entity_poly.pdbx_seq_one_letter_code
_entity_poly.pdbx_strand_id
1 'polypeptide(L)'
;PYTTLFRSKQEIIGLAEVRDVFKHPKFGAIAGCMVTEGVVKRNNPIRVLRDNVVIFEGELESLRRFKDDVAEVRNGMECGIGVKNYNDVKVGDQIEVFEVVEIKRSI
;
A
#
# COMPACT_ATOMS: atom_id res chain seq x y z
N PRO A 1 29.57 14.20 11.87
CA PRO A 1 29.10 14.07 10.51
C PRO A 1 28.96 12.64 10.03
N TYR A 2 29.56 11.70 10.71
CA TYR A 2 29.46 10.30 10.31
C TYR A 2 28.67 9.47 11.29
N THR A 3 27.74 10.11 11.94
CA THR A 3 26.94 9.47 12.94
C THR A 3 25.97 8.44 12.38
N THR A 4 25.68 8.50 11.10
CA THR A 4 24.71 7.61 10.46
C THR A 4 25.37 6.82 9.34
N LEU A 5 25.70 5.58 9.64
CA LEU A 5 26.21 4.64 8.63
C LEU A 5 25.06 3.97 7.89
N PHE A 6 23.83 4.16 8.36
CA PHE A 6 22.62 3.59 7.78
C PHE A 6 21.68 4.69 7.38
N ARG A 7 21.13 4.59 6.20
CA ARG A 7 20.03 5.42 5.76
C ARG A 7 18.86 4.54 5.44
N SER A 8 17.73 4.88 6.02
CA SER A 8 16.47 4.30 5.60
C SER A 8 15.88 5.16 4.52
N LYS A 9 15.59 4.56 3.37
CA LYS A 9 14.96 5.23 2.27
C LYS A 9 13.66 4.52 1.94
N GLN A 10 12.58 5.27 1.81
CA GLN A 10 11.33 4.73 1.34
C GLN A 10 11.29 4.84 -0.17
N GLU A 11 11.10 3.71 -0.84
CA GLU A 11 10.94 3.67 -2.29
C GLU A 11 9.54 3.20 -2.63
N ILE A 12 8.93 3.87 -3.60
CA ILE A 12 7.62 3.45 -4.09
C ILE A 12 7.83 2.22 -4.97
N ILE A 13 7.24 1.11 -4.54
CA ILE A 13 7.33 -0.15 -5.28
C ILE A 13 6.08 -0.45 -6.08
N GLY A 14 4.97 0.19 -5.76
CA GLY A 14 3.74 -0.01 -6.47
C GLY A 14 2.72 1.08 -6.23
N LEU A 15 1.78 1.17 -7.14
CA LEU A 15 0.68 2.11 -7.07
C LEU A 15 -0.60 1.40 -7.44
N ALA A 16 -1.62 1.57 -6.63
CA ALA A 16 -2.95 1.02 -6.89
C ALA A 16 -3.99 2.13 -6.86
N GLU A 17 -4.95 2.03 -7.75
CA GLU A 17 -6.07 2.96 -7.81
C GLU A 17 -7.31 2.29 -7.24
N VAL A 18 -7.98 2.97 -6.31
CA VAL A 18 -9.20 2.47 -5.70
C VAL A 18 -10.34 2.62 -6.69
N ARG A 19 -10.93 1.50 -7.07
CA ARG A 19 -12.04 1.46 -8.03
C ARG A 19 -13.37 1.15 -7.37
N ASP A 20 -13.32 0.50 -6.21
CA ASP A 20 -14.51 0.14 -5.47
C ASP A 20 -14.18 0.06 -4.00
N VAL A 21 -15.20 0.14 -3.16
CA VAL A 21 -15.01 0.05 -1.71
C VAL A 21 -16.08 -0.90 -1.17
N PHE A 22 -15.62 -1.91 -0.43
CA PHE A 22 -16.48 -2.89 0.20
C PHE A 22 -16.35 -2.81 1.71
N LYS A 23 -17.44 -3.04 2.41
CA LYS A 23 -17.40 -3.18 3.86
C LYS A 23 -17.51 -4.65 4.24
N HIS A 24 -16.55 -5.10 5.00
CA HIS A 24 -16.54 -6.48 5.48
C HIS A 24 -16.75 -6.50 7.00
N PRO A 25 -17.61 -7.39 7.51
CA PRO A 25 -17.90 -7.42 8.95
C PRO A 25 -16.68 -7.70 9.83
N LYS A 26 -15.70 -8.42 9.32
CA LYS A 26 -14.48 -8.75 10.07
C LYS A 26 -13.33 -7.80 9.84
N PHE A 27 -13.20 -7.27 8.63
CA PHE A 27 -12.01 -6.52 8.22
C PHE A 27 -12.25 -5.03 8.05
N GLY A 28 -13.49 -4.58 8.19
CA GLY A 28 -13.85 -3.18 7.97
C GLY A 28 -13.90 -2.84 6.48
N ALA A 29 -13.42 -1.66 6.12
CA ALA A 29 -13.43 -1.23 4.73
C ALA A 29 -12.32 -1.91 3.94
N ILE A 30 -12.68 -2.47 2.80
CA ILE A 30 -11.72 -3.06 1.86
C ILE A 30 -11.79 -2.29 0.56
N ALA A 31 -10.65 -1.79 0.12
CA ALA A 31 -10.54 -1.07 -1.13
C ALA A 31 -10.33 -2.06 -2.28
N GLY A 32 -11.27 -2.10 -3.20
CA GLY A 32 -11.10 -2.82 -4.46
C GLY A 32 -10.23 -1.98 -5.39
N CYS A 33 -9.01 -2.42 -5.59
CA CYS A 33 -8.01 -1.64 -6.31
C CYS A 33 -7.52 -2.34 -7.57
N MET A 34 -7.12 -1.54 -8.54
CA MET A 34 -6.36 -2.01 -9.69
C MET A 34 -4.92 -1.55 -9.53
N VAL A 35 -3.98 -2.47 -9.57
CA VAL A 35 -2.56 -2.12 -9.52
C VAL A 35 -2.16 -1.54 -10.86
N THR A 36 -1.81 -0.26 -10.87
CA THR A 36 -1.48 0.46 -12.11
C THR A 36 0.01 0.46 -12.41
N GLU A 37 0.83 0.41 -11.38
CA GLU A 37 2.29 0.39 -11.53
C GLU A 37 2.92 -0.49 -10.47
N GLY A 38 3.99 -1.16 -10.84
CA GLY A 38 4.81 -1.93 -9.92
C GLY A 38 4.11 -3.12 -9.29
N VAL A 39 4.30 -3.29 -8.01
CA VAL A 39 3.77 -4.41 -7.25
C VAL A 39 3.27 -3.94 -5.89
N VAL A 40 2.13 -4.49 -5.48
CA VAL A 40 1.59 -4.28 -4.13
C VAL A 40 1.96 -5.48 -3.29
N LYS A 41 2.64 -5.25 -2.17
CA LYS A 41 3.05 -6.30 -1.24
C LYS A 41 2.36 -6.14 0.09
N ARG A 42 2.03 -7.27 0.68
CA ARG A 42 1.44 -7.34 2.01
C ARG A 42 2.44 -6.89 3.07
N ASN A 43 1.93 -6.24 4.11
CA ASN A 43 2.71 -5.74 5.26
C ASN A 43 3.70 -4.62 4.96
N ASN A 44 3.60 -4.02 3.80
CA ASN A 44 4.44 -2.88 3.48
C ASN A 44 3.77 -1.58 3.91
N PRO A 45 4.54 -0.53 4.20
CA PRO A 45 3.97 0.78 4.46
C PRO A 45 3.30 1.33 3.21
N ILE A 46 2.19 2.02 3.42
CA ILE A 46 1.41 2.60 2.34
C ILE A 46 1.02 4.03 2.67
N ARG A 47 0.69 4.77 1.63
CA ARG A 47 0.03 6.07 1.74
C ARG A 47 -1.23 6.08 0.91
N VAL A 48 -2.27 6.69 1.47
CA VAL A 48 -3.51 6.91 0.74
C VAL A 48 -3.54 8.35 0.28
N LEU A 49 -3.72 8.55 -1.02
CA LEU A 49 -3.76 9.87 -1.62
C LEU A 49 -5.14 10.16 -2.18
N ARG A 50 -5.59 11.38 -1.98
CA ARG A 50 -6.82 11.91 -2.56
C ARG A 50 -6.51 13.25 -3.19
N ASP A 51 -6.77 13.36 -4.49
CA ASP A 51 -6.43 14.56 -5.26
C ASP A 51 -4.95 14.93 -5.14
N ASN A 52 -4.08 13.92 -5.20
CA ASN A 52 -2.62 14.04 -5.08
C ASN A 52 -2.15 14.55 -3.71
N VAL A 53 -3.00 14.48 -2.70
CA VAL A 53 -2.66 14.86 -1.34
C VAL A 53 -2.67 13.62 -0.46
N VAL A 54 -1.62 13.43 0.32
CA VAL A 54 -1.55 12.33 1.27
C VAL A 54 -2.53 12.61 2.41
N ILE A 55 -3.55 11.77 2.52
CA ILE A 55 -4.57 11.90 3.55
C ILE A 55 -4.39 10.91 4.70
N PHE A 56 -3.61 9.87 4.48
CA PHE A 56 -3.33 8.85 5.49
C PHE A 56 -2.02 8.14 5.17
N GLU A 57 -1.26 7.84 6.20
CA GLU A 57 -0.08 7.01 6.12
C GLU A 57 -0.24 5.85 7.10
N GLY A 58 0.07 4.66 6.67
CA GLY A 58 -0.07 3.49 7.52
C GLY A 58 0.52 2.25 6.88
N GLU A 59 -0.03 1.11 7.25
CA GLU A 59 0.41 -0.18 6.75
C GLU A 59 -0.75 -0.91 6.10
N LEU A 60 -0.41 -1.75 5.15
CA LEU A 60 -1.36 -2.63 4.50
C LEU A 60 -1.63 -3.81 5.42
N GLU A 61 -2.87 -3.93 5.90
CA GLU A 61 -3.26 -4.99 6.82
C GLU A 61 -3.59 -6.28 6.09
N SER A 62 -4.33 -6.19 5.00
CA SER A 62 -4.71 -7.37 4.24
C SER A 62 -4.62 -7.12 2.74
N LEU A 63 -4.24 -8.15 2.02
CA LEU A 63 -4.16 -8.13 0.57
C LEU A 63 -4.82 -9.40 0.05
N ARG A 64 -5.85 -9.22 -0.78
CA ARG A 64 -6.61 -10.34 -1.31
C ARG A 64 -6.87 -10.19 -2.81
N ARG A 65 -6.92 -11.33 -3.49
CA ARG A 65 -7.45 -11.43 -4.84
C ARG A 65 -8.63 -12.38 -4.82
N PHE A 66 -9.82 -11.83 -5.13
CA PHE A 66 -11.07 -12.56 -5.03
C PHE A 66 -11.29 -13.05 -3.60
N LYS A 67 -11.22 -14.35 -3.35
CA LYS A 67 -11.41 -14.93 -2.03
C LYS A 67 -10.11 -15.38 -1.36
N ASP A 68 -8.99 -15.23 -2.05
CA ASP A 68 -7.71 -15.74 -1.60
C ASP A 68 -6.81 -14.64 -1.05
N ASP A 69 -6.19 -14.90 0.08
CA ASP A 69 -5.13 -14.06 0.60
C ASP A 69 -3.88 -14.26 -0.26
N VAL A 70 -3.26 -13.15 -0.63
CA VAL A 70 -2.04 -13.19 -1.45
C VAL A 70 -0.95 -12.35 -0.80
N ALA A 71 0.28 -12.67 -1.10
CA ALA A 71 1.43 -11.93 -0.57
C ALA A 71 1.76 -10.70 -1.41
N GLU A 72 1.50 -10.77 -2.70
CA GLU A 72 1.77 -9.67 -3.61
C GLU A 72 0.83 -9.70 -4.81
N VAL A 73 0.62 -8.53 -5.41
CA VAL A 73 -0.18 -8.37 -6.63
C VAL A 73 0.59 -7.48 -7.58
N ARG A 74 0.73 -7.93 -8.81
CA ARG A 74 1.48 -7.20 -9.84
C ARG A 74 0.59 -6.20 -10.57
N ASN A 75 1.23 -5.29 -11.32
CA ASN A 75 0.50 -4.34 -12.13
C ASN A 75 -0.41 -5.04 -13.15
N GLY A 76 -1.52 -4.40 -13.46
CA GLY A 76 -2.54 -4.95 -14.35
C GLY A 76 -3.52 -5.91 -13.68
N MET A 77 -3.33 -6.19 -12.40
CA MET A 77 -4.17 -7.09 -11.62
C MET A 77 -5.02 -6.33 -10.62
N GLU A 78 -6.21 -6.84 -10.39
CA GLU A 78 -7.11 -6.29 -9.36
C GLU A 78 -6.86 -6.98 -8.03
N CYS A 79 -7.06 -6.23 -6.95
CA CYS A 79 -6.92 -6.77 -5.60
C CYS A 79 -7.81 -6.01 -4.62
N GLY A 80 -8.03 -6.63 -3.46
CA GLY A 80 -8.66 -5.98 -2.32
C GLY A 80 -7.61 -5.62 -1.28
N ILE A 81 -7.54 -4.37 -0.91
CA ILE A 81 -6.59 -3.85 0.06
C ILE A 81 -7.32 -3.40 1.32
N GLY A 82 -6.93 -3.97 2.45
CA GLY A 82 -7.37 -3.49 3.76
C GLY A 82 -6.26 -2.68 4.38
N VAL A 83 -6.54 -1.43 4.71
CA VAL A 83 -5.58 -0.54 5.36
C VAL A 83 -5.78 -0.61 6.86
N LYS A 84 -4.69 -0.79 7.59
CA LYS A 84 -4.73 -0.91 9.04
C LYS A 84 -5.22 0.38 9.70
N ASN A 85 -6.24 0.26 10.53
CA ASN A 85 -6.82 1.39 11.29
C ASN A 85 -7.37 2.52 10.41
N TYR A 86 -7.76 2.22 9.18
CA TYR A 86 -8.29 3.23 8.28
C TYR A 86 -9.49 2.70 7.51
N ASN A 87 -10.61 3.38 7.62
CA ASN A 87 -11.88 2.97 7.00
C ASN A 87 -12.47 4.04 6.08
N ASP A 88 -11.76 5.12 5.83
CA ASP A 88 -12.27 6.24 5.04
C ASP A 88 -11.83 6.21 3.58
N VAL A 89 -11.44 5.06 3.10
CA VAL A 89 -11.04 4.89 1.70
C VAL A 89 -12.24 5.08 0.78
N LYS A 90 -12.03 5.79 -0.32
CA LYS A 90 -13.09 6.10 -1.30
C LYS A 90 -12.63 5.81 -2.71
N VAL A 91 -13.61 5.61 -3.59
CA VAL A 91 -13.32 5.42 -5.02
C VAL A 91 -12.61 6.66 -5.56
N GLY A 92 -11.56 6.42 -6.33
CA GLY A 92 -10.70 7.48 -6.86
C GLY A 92 -9.46 7.75 -6.04
N ASP A 93 -9.40 7.23 -4.82
CA ASP A 93 -8.19 7.32 -4.01
C ASP A 93 -7.08 6.49 -4.63
N GLN A 94 -5.85 6.88 -4.35
CA GLN A 94 -4.68 6.12 -4.78
C GLN A 94 -3.95 5.59 -3.54
N ILE A 95 -3.43 4.39 -3.67
CA ILE A 95 -2.64 3.76 -2.61
C ILE A 95 -1.23 3.54 -3.14
N GLU A 96 -0.28 4.26 -2.57
CA GLU A 96 1.13 4.05 -2.86
C GLU A 96 1.70 3.04 -1.89
N VAL A 97 2.40 2.05 -2.41
CA VAL A 97 3.05 1.03 -1.60
C VAL A 97 4.54 1.31 -1.59
N PHE A 98 5.11 1.36 -0.41
CA PHE A 98 6.52 1.66 -0.20
C PHE A 98 7.27 0.45 0.33
N GLU A 99 8.55 0.44 0.05
CA GLU A 99 9.49 -0.47 0.67
C GLU A 99 10.55 0.34 1.38
N VAL A 100 10.84 -0.02 2.61
CA VAL A 100 11.94 0.61 3.35
C VAL A 100 13.22 -0.10 2.97
N VAL A 101 14.09 0.61 2.28
CA VAL A 101 15.40 0.11 1.90
C VAL A 101 16.42 0.70 2.84
N GLU A 102 17.14 -0.15 3.54
CA GLU A 102 18.22 0.27 4.40
C GLU A 102 19.50 0.29 3.59
N ILE A 103 20.05 1.50 3.42
CA ILE A 103 21.29 1.68 2.69
C ILE A 103 22.43 1.64 3.69
N LYS A 104 23.22 0.58 3.61
CA LYS A 104 24.41 0.42 4.42
C LYS A 104 25.62 0.87 3.63
N ARG A 105 26.30 1.87 4.14
CA ARG A 105 27.58 2.29 3.56
C ARG A 105 28.71 1.56 4.22
N SER A 106 29.50 0.95 3.41
CA SER A 106 30.79 0.40 3.79
C SER A 106 31.85 1.50 3.70
N ILE A 107 32.59 1.68 4.74
CA ILE A 107 33.66 2.65 4.78
C ILE A 107 34.99 1.91 4.84
#